data_1f077a4098e01c635d113e03282d4893
#
_entry.id   1f077a4098e01c635d113e03282d4893
#
_cell.length_a   1.000
_cell.length_b   1.000
_cell.length_c   1.000
_cell.angle_alpha   90.00
_cell.angle_beta   90.00
_cell.angle_gamma   90.00
#
_symmetry.space_group_name_H-M   'P 1'
#
loop_
_entity.id
_entity.type
_entity.pdbx_description
1 polymer ?
#
loop_
_entity_poly.entity_id
_entity_poly.type
_entity_poly.pdbx_seq_one_letter_code
_entity_poly.pdbx_strand_id
1 'polypeptide(L)'
;MKKILVVDDLQENIFMLQDRLEKEGYEVISAYDGKTAIDKALNELPDLILLDVMMPEISGIDVCQTLSTNPVSSNIPIILVTAKSSAEDTKTGLEAGAFDYIKKPFNRVELIARVNSALKLSEAHKLLLESEQNNTFSATVVTTNHKIKQPLTLISLSSAAIKRELKKEEVSRDAILKRLAYIETAVKEITDVLNHLNSIKKPIFADYIKNIKMVEFDEKKEKESD
;
A
#
# COMPACT_ATOMS: atom_id res chain seq x y z
N MET A 1 -1.81 -16.47 -10.52
CA MET A 1 -2.04 -17.67 -9.72
C MET A 1 -1.65 -17.32 -8.30
N LYS A 2 -2.40 -17.72 -7.27
CA LYS A 2 -2.06 -17.40 -5.88
C LYS A 2 -0.93 -18.33 -5.40
N LYS A 3 0.08 -17.77 -4.73
CA LYS A 3 1.27 -18.48 -4.23
C LYS A 3 1.14 -18.76 -2.73
N ILE A 4 1.32 -20.02 -2.33
CA ILE A 4 1.24 -20.45 -0.93
C ILE A 4 2.60 -21.01 -0.49
N LEU A 5 3.13 -20.49 0.61
CA LEU A 5 4.30 -21.07 1.26
C LEU A 5 3.83 -22.13 2.27
N VAL A 6 4.32 -23.35 2.09
CA VAL A 6 4.08 -24.49 3.01
C VAL A 6 5.36 -24.71 3.81
N VAL A 7 5.24 -24.73 5.13
CA VAL A 7 6.35 -24.89 6.07
C VAL A 7 6.07 -26.03 7.02
N ASP A 8 6.89 -27.06 6.99
CA ASP A 8 6.83 -28.24 7.87
C ASP A 8 8.19 -28.94 7.85
N ASP A 9 8.68 -29.42 8.96
CA ASP A 9 9.99 -30.12 9.03
C ASP A 9 9.95 -31.53 8.42
N LEU A 10 8.74 -32.10 8.24
CA LEU A 10 8.53 -33.40 7.64
C LEU A 10 8.16 -33.27 6.16
N GLN A 11 9.02 -33.82 5.31
CA GLN A 11 8.83 -33.80 3.85
C GLN A 11 7.49 -34.41 3.41
N GLU A 12 7.01 -35.44 4.12
CA GLU A 12 5.74 -36.11 3.83
C GLU A 12 4.55 -35.16 4.02
N ASN A 13 4.59 -34.31 5.04
CA ASN A 13 3.54 -33.30 5.29
C ASN A 13 3.54 -32.25 4.18
N ILE A 14 4.71 -31.77 3.78
CA ILE A 14 4.84 -30.82 2.66
C ILE A 14 4.27 -31.43 1.39
N PHE A 15 4.67 -32.65 1.04
CA PHE A 15 4.17 -33.31 -0.17
C PHE A 15 2.65 -33.47 -0.17
N MET A 16 2.06 -33.87 0.97
CA MET A 16 0.62 -34.00 1.12
C MET A 16 -0.11 -32.66 0.96
N LEU A 17 0.40 -31.60 1.55
CA LEU A 17 -0.18 -30.25 1.46
C LEU A 17 -0.03 -29.70 0.05
N GLN A 18 1.12 -29.87 -0.57
CA GLN A 18 1.41 -29.44 -1.93
C GLN A 18 0.46 -30.12 -2.93
N ASP A 19 0.32 -31.46 -2.90
CA ASP A 19 -0.60 -32.20 -3.78
C ASP A 19 -2.04 -31.69 -3.66
N ARG A 20 -2.49 -31.38 -2.44
CA ARG A 20 -3.85 -30.86 -2.21
C ARG A 20 -4.06 -29.45 -2.73
N LEU A 21 -3.06 -28.57 -2.58
CA LEU A 21 -3.14 -27.17 -2.98
C LEU A 21 -2.96 -27.01 -4.50
N GLU A 22 -2.03 -27.73 -5.10
CA GLU A 22 -1.81 -27.71 -6.55
C GLU A 22 -3.03 -28.21 -7.33
N LYS A 23 -3.76 -29.20 -6.80
CA LYS A 23 -5.05 -29.66 -7.38
C LYS A 23 -6.15 -28.60 -7.34
N GLU A 24 -6.02 -27.58 -6.50
CA GLU A 24 -6.92 -26.43 -6.45
C GLU A 24 -6.40 -25.23 -7.28
N GLY A 25 -5.27 -25.40 -7.98
CA GLY A 25 -4.70 -24.38 -8.86
C GLY A 25 -3.82 -23.33 -8.15
N TYR A 26 -3.31 -23.63 -6.95
CA TYR A 26 -2.35 -22.80 -6.26
C TYR A 26 -0.92 -23.11 -6.71
N GLU A 27 -0.06 -22.10 -6.74
CA GLU A 27 1.39 -22.28 -6.80
C GLU A 27 1.91 -22.54 -5.38
N VAL A 28 2.71 -23.60 -5.21
CA VAL A 28 3.22 -23.95 -3.89
C VAL A 28 4.74 -23.84 -3.85
N ILE A 29 5.24 -23.12 -2.87
CA ILE A 29 6.65 -23.11 -2.47
C ILE A 29 6.77 -23.70 -1.07
N SER A 30 7.90 -24.33 -0.77
CA SER A 30 8.07 -25.06 0.49
C SER A 30 9.31 -24.63 1.25
N ALA A 31 9.27 -24.73 2.59
CA ALA A 31 10.41 -24.61 3.49
C ALA A 31 10.35 -25.70 4.54
N TYR A 32 11.53 -26.15 4.99
CA TYR A 32 11.66 -27.29 5.92
C TYR A 32 12.12 -26.87 7.32
N ASP A 33 12.31 -25.59 7.55
CA ASP A 33 12.71 -25.00 8.82
C ASP A 33 12.26 -23.54 8.93
N GLY A 34 12.29 -23.02 10.15
CA GLY A 34 11.80 -21.65 10.43
C GLY A 34 12.63 -20.56 9.77
N LYS A 35 13.95 -20.73 9.65
CA LYS A 35 14.84 -19.74 9.05
C LYS A 35 14.57 -19.62 7.55
N THR A 36 14.54 -20.75 6.84
CA THR A 36 14.20 -20.80 5.40
C THR A 36 12.80 -20.28 5.15
N ALA A 37 11.86 -20.53 6.07
CA ALA A 37 10.49 -20.00 5.98
C ALA A 37 10.46 -18.46 6.03
N ILE A 38 11.17 -17.85 6.97
CA ILE A 38 11.28 -16.39 7.08
C ILE A 38 11.94 -15.81 5.83
N ASP A 39 13.07 -16.36 5.40
CA ASP A 39 13.78 -15.89 4.21
C ASP A 39 12.90 -15.95 2.95
N LYS A 40 12.18 -17.05 2.74
CA LYS A 40 11.27 -17.19 1.60
C LYS A 40 10.06 -16.27 1.70
N ALA A 41 9.46 -16.14 2.87
CA ALA A 41 8.33 -15.25 3.07
C ALA A 41 8.66 -13.79 2.72
N LEU A 42 9.86 -13.32 3.08
CA LEU A 42 10.32 -11.94 2.82
C LEU A 42 10.76 -11.72 1.36
N ASN A 43 11.36 -12.73 0.72
CA ASN A 43 11.89 -12.59 -0.64
C ASN A 43 10.86 -12.93 -1.73
N GLU A 44 9.98 -13.89 -1.48
CA GLU A 44 9.02 -14.38 -2.48
C GLU A 44 7.61 -13.84 -2.28
N LEU A 45 7.31 -13.24 -1.11
CA LEU A 45 6.05 -12.58 -0.77
C LEU A 45 4.82 -13.43 -1.15
N PRO A 46 4.64 -14.63 -0.55
CA PRO A 46 3.51 -15.49 -0.85
C PRO A 46 2.16 -14.84 -0.47
N ASP A 47 1.08 -15.26 -1.09
CA ASP A 47 -0.27 -14.78 -0.77
C ASP A 47 -0.81 -15.36 0.56
N LEU A 48 -0.25 -16.50 1.01
CA LEU A 48 -0.61 -17.17 2.26
C LEU A 48 0.53 -18.09 2.73
N ILE A 49 0.65 -18.28 4.04
CA ILE A 49 1.61 -19.22 4.65
C ILE A 49 0.84 -20.29 5.44
N LEU A 50 1.10 -21.56 5.14
CA LEU A 50 0.72 -22.69 5.99
C LEU A 50 1.95 -23.10 6.79
N LEU A 51 1.89 -23.00 8.11
CA LEU A 51 3.05 -23.08 8.98
C LEU A 51 2.84 -24.12 10.09
N ASP A 52 3.65 -25.18 10.10
CA ASP A 52 3.66 -26.10 11.22
C ASP A 52 4.17 -25.41 12.49
N VAL A 53 3.53 -25.71 13.61
CA VAL A 53 3.91 -25.16 14.92
C VAL A 53 5.13 -25.83 15.50
N MET A 54 5.21 -27.17 15.30
CA MET A 54 6.20 -28.01 15.96
C MET A 54 7.40 -28.28 15.06
N MET A 55 8.30 -27.32 14.94
CA MET A 55 9.54 -27.46 14.18
C MET A 55 10.77 -27.35 15.11
N PRO A 56 11.89 -28.02 14.76
CA PRO A 56 13.13 -27.90 15.51
C PRO A 56 13.74 -26.48 15.35
N GLU A 57 14.58 -26.08 16.30
CA GLU A 57 15.33 -24.81 16.38
C GLU A 57 14.42 -23.58 16.53
N ILE A 58 13.63 -23.24 15.54
CA ILE A 58 12.70 -22.10 15.55
C ILE A 58 11.28 -22.63 15.42
N SER A 59 10.46 -22.43 16.44
CA SER A 59 9.06 -22.88 16.42
C SER A 59 8.23 -22.09 15.42
N GLY A 60 7.14 -22.70 14.89
CA GLY A 60 6.22 -21.98 14.01
C GLY A 60 5.56 -20.76 14.66
N ILE A 61 5.44 -20.74 15.97
CA ILE A 61 4.93 -19.56 16.71
C ILE A 61 5.94 -18.41 16.63
N ASP A 62 7.24 -18.68 16.81
CA ASP A 62 8.28 -17.65 16.70
C ASP A 62 8.41 -17.12 15.26
N VAL A 63 8.30 -18.01 14.25
CA VAL A 63 8.22 -17.62 12.83
C VAL A 63 7.01 -16.72 12.58
N CYS A 64 5.83 -17.11 13.09
CA CYS A 64 4.59 -16.35 12.96
C CYS A 64 4.74 -14.95 13.56
N GLN A 65 5.26 -14.84 14.77
CA GLN A 65 5.49 -13.56 15.45
C GLN A 65 6.49 -12.68 14.69
N THR A 66 7.56 -13.27 14.16
CA THR A 66 8.56 -12.55 13.37
C THR A 66 7.94 -11.97 12.10
N LEU A 67 7.17 -12.77 11.36
CA LEU A 67 6.57 -12.36 10.10
C LEU A 67 5.40 -11.38 10.29
N SER A 68 4.58 -11.54 11.32
CA SER A 68 3.44 -10.68 11.62
C SER A 68 3.85 -9.27 12.08
N THR A 69 5.04 -9.13 12.69
CA THR A 69 5.58 -7.84 13.14
C THR A 69 6.46 -7.14 12.09
N ASN A 70 6.86 -7.84 11.03
CA ASN A 70 7.68 -7.27 9.97
C ASN A 70 6.81 -6.48 8.96
N PRO A 71 7.11 -5.21 8.67
CA PRO A 71 6.32 -4.37 7.75
C PRO A 71 6.12 -4.95 6.35
N VAL A 72 7.06 -5.79 5.87
CA VAL A 72 7.01 -6.40 4.52
C VAL A 72 6.04 -7.57 4.46
N SER A 73 5.96 -8.37 5.53
CA SER A 73 5.18 -9.63 5.58
C SER A 73 3.94 -9.56 6.47
N SER A 74 3.75 -8.49 7.24
CA SER A 74 2.64 -8.37 8.22
C SER A 74 1.24 -8.51 7.61
N ASN A 75 1.08 -8.28 6.32
CA ASN A 75 -0.19 -8.44 5.61
C ASN A 75 -0.39 -9.84 5.00
N ILE A 76 0.61 -10.73 5.09
CA ILE A 76 0.51 -12.10 4.59
C ILE A 76 -0.24 -12.94 5.64
N PRO A 77 -1.41 -13.51 5.34
CA PRO A 77 -2.13 -14.34 6.30
C PRO A 77 -1.35 -15.63 6.57
N ILE A 78 -1.20 -15.95 7.85
CA ILE A 78 -0.52 -17.16 8.33
C ILE A 78 -1.55 -18.08 8.96
N ILE A 79 -1.68 -19.30 8.46
CA ILE A 79 -2.48 -20.36 9.09
C ILE A 79 -1.54 -21.35 9.75
N LEU A 80 -1.66 -21.48 11.08
CA LEU A 80 -0.90 -22.45 11.84
C LEU A 80 -1.49 -23.85 11.68
N VAL A 81 -0.63 -24.82 11.40
CA VAL A 81 -1.01 -26.25 11.29
C VAL A 81 -0.40 -26.97 12.48
N THR A 82 -1.20 -27.57 13.35
CA THR A 82 -0.69 -28.10 14.61
C THR A 82 -1.34 -29.42 15.05
N ALA A 83 -0.57 -30.28 15.67
CA ALA A 83 -1.08 -31.44 16.38
C ALA A 83 -1.64 -31.08 17.77
N LYS A 84 -1.18 -29.97 18.35
CA LYS A 84 -1.66 -29.46 19.64
C LYS A 84 -2.94 -28.65 19.41
N SER A 85 -3.92 -28.86 20.24
CA SER A 85 -5.23 -28.22 20.11
C SER A 85 -5.83 -27.83 21.47
N SER A 86 -4.99 -27.58 22.46
CA SER A 86 -5.49 -26.98 23.69
C SER A 86 -5.98 -25.54 23.40
N ALA A 87 -6.94 -25.06 24.17
CA ALA A 87 -7.41 -23.68 24.04
C ALA A 87 -6.24 -22.68 24.25
N GLU A 88 -5.26 -23.06 25.04
CA GLU A 88 -4.09 -22.26 25.37
C GLU A 88 -3.10 -22.17 24.21
N ASP A 89 -2.84 -23.28 23.51
CA ASP A 89 -1.98 -23.29 22.30
C ASP A 89 -2.60 -22.47 21.16
N THR A 90 -3.92 -22.57 20.99
CA THR A 90 -4.67 -21.77 20.00
C THR A 90 -4.58 -20.28 20.31
N LYS A 91 -4.77 -19.90 21.57
CA LYS A 91 -4.67 -18.51 22.03
C LYS A 91 -3.27 -17.95 21.76
N THR A 92 -2.24 -18.69 22.13
CA THR A 92 -0.83 -18.29 21.89
C THR A 92 -0.54 -18.07 20.41
N GLY A 93 -1.02 -18.95 19.53
CA GLY A 93 -0.86 -18.79 18.09
C GLY A 93 -1.55 -17.54 17.54
N LEU A 94 -2.77 -17.25 17.96
CA LEU A 94 -3.49 -16.05 17.53
C LEU A 94 -2.85 -14.77 18.09
N GLU A 95 -2.36 -14.79 19.33
CA GLU A 95 -1.62 -13.67 19.92
C GLU A 95 -0.27 -13.41 19.23
N ALA A 96 0.35 -14.45 18.65
CA ALA A 96 1.54 -14.32 17.81
C ALA A 96 1.25 -13.72 16.41
N GLY A 97 -0.02 -13.45 16.09
CA GLY A 97 -0.45 -12.81 14.84
C GLY A 97 -0.89 -13.80 13.76
N ALA A 98 -1.14 -15.06 14.10
CA ALA A 98 -1.74 -16.00 13.15
C ALA A 98 -3.15 -15.58 12.76
N PHE A 99 -3.50 -15.75 11.49
CA PHE A 99 -4.83 -15.50 10.96
C PHE A 99 -5.82 -16.57 11.41
N ASP A 100 -5.42 -17.84 11.37
CA ASP A 100 -6.24 -19.00 11.75
C ASP A 100 -5.32 -20.18 12.11
N TYR A 101 -5.92 -21.28 12.55
CA TYR A 101 -5.22 -22.54 12.82
C TYR A 101 -5.96 -23.74 12.25
N ILE A 102 -5.23 -24.81 11.94
CA ILE A 102 -5.78 -26.09 11.49
C ILE A 102 -5.20 -27.19 12.37
N LYS A 103 -6.09 -27.99 12.96
CA LYS A 103 -5.69 -29.14 13.78
C LYS A 103 -5.37 -30.36 12.93
N LYS A 104 -4.22 -30.98 13.14
CA LYS A 104 -3.88 -32.32 12.59
C LYS A 104 -4.59 -33.43 13.41
N PRO A 105 -5.17 -34.47 12.79
CA PRO A 105 -5.34 -34.65 11.36
C PRO A 105 -6.50 -33.84 10.81
N PHE A 106 -6.34 -33.25 9.62
CA PHE A 106 -7.34 -32.46 8.91
C PHE A 106 -7.70 -33.09 7.56
N ASN A 107 -8.90 -32.83 7.08
CA ASN A 107 -9.33 -33.25 5.75
C ASN A 107 -9.10 -32.13 4.73
N ARG A 108 -9.15 -32.52 3.41
CA ARG A 108 -8.95 -31.57 2.31
C ARG A 108 -9.97 -30.43 2.32
N VAL A 109 -11.24 -30.74 2.63
CA VAL A 109 -12.32 -29.74 2.59
C VAL A 109 -12.07 -28.63 3.61
N GLU A 110 -11.69 -29.00 4.84
CA GLU A 110 -11.35 -28.04 5.90
C GLU A 110 -10.14 -27.16 5.50
N LEU A 111 -9.05 -27.79 5.03
CA LEU A 111 -7.85 -27.08 4.59
C LEU A 111 -8.21 -26.03 3.53
N ILE A 112 -8.88 -26.45 2.46
CA ILE A 112 -9.19 -25.57 1.33
C ILE A 112 -10.19 -24.47 1.73
N ALA A 113 -11.17 -24.78 2.58
CA ALA A 113 -12.11 -23.79 3.08
C ALA A 113 -11.41 -22.67 3.86
N ARG A 114 -10.46 -23.01 4.75
CA ARG A 114 -9.69 -22.04 5.54
C ARG A 114 -8.73 -21.23 4.67
N VAL A 115 -8.00 -21.86 3.76
CA VAL A 115 -7.13 -21.20 2.78
C VAL A 115 -7.93 -20.19 1.96
N ASN A 116 -9.07 -20.59 1.41
CA ASN A 116 -9.93 -19.70 0.63
C ASN A 116 -10.46 -18.52 1.46
N SER A 117 -10.83 -18.78 2.71
CA SER A 117 -11.33 -17.74 3.61
C SER A 117 -10.24 -16.71 3.93
N ALA A 118 -9.03 -17.17 4.25
CA ALA A 118 -7.88 -16.32 4.53
C ALA A 118 -7.49 -15.45 3.32
N LEU A 119 -7.40 -16.06 2.13
CA LEU A 119 -7.08 -15.34 0.90
C LEU A 119 -8.13 -14.28 0.55
N LYS A 120 -9.42 -14.61 0.65
CA LYS A 120 -10.51 -13.66 0.38
C LYS A 120 -10.48 -12.48 1.35
N LEU A 121 -10.25 -12.71 2.63
CA LEU A 121 -10.21 -11.63 3.62
C LEU A 121 -8.98 -10.75 3.46
N SER A 122 -7.81 -11.34 3.17
CA SER A 122 -6.59 -10.60 2.86
C SER A 122 -6.77 -9.71 1.63
N GLU A 123 -7.40 -10.22 0.57
CA GLU A 123 -7.69 -9.44 -0.64
C GLU A 123 -8.67 -8.29 -0.37
N ALA A 124 -9.74 -8.55 0.39
CA ALA A 124 -10.69 -7.51 0.78
C ALA A 124 -10.03 -6.41 1.63
N HIS A 125 -9.16 -6.79 2.56
CA HIS A 125 -8.39 -5.83 3.37
C HIS A 125 -7.46 -4.97 2.52
N LYS A 126 -6.75 -5.59 1.56
CA LYS A 126 -5.90 -4.86 0.61
C LYS A 126 -6.69 -3.84 -0.22
N LEU A 127 -7.86 -4.22 -0.74
CA LEU A 127 -8.72 -3.31 -1.50
C LEU A 127 -9.25 -2.14 -0.65
N LEU A 128 -9.57 -2.38 0.63
CA LEU A 128 -9.97 -1.32 1.55
C LEU A 128 -8.84 -0.32 1.79
N LEU A 129 -7.62 -0.79 2.04
CA LEU A 129 -6.45 0.08 2.22
C LEU A 129 -6.17 0.91 0.96
N GLU A 130 -6.25 0.31 -0.23
CA GLU A 130 -6.11 1.01 -1.50
C GLU A 130 -7.19 2.08 -1.70
N SER A 131 -8.44 1.77 -1.33
CA SER A 131 -9.56 2.72 -1.39
C SER A 131 -9.37 3.90 -0.43
N GLU A 132 -8.96 3.66 0.81
CA GLU A 132 -8.68 4.72 1.78
C GLU A 132 -7.52 5.62 1.34
N GLN A 133 -6.45 5.04 0.78
CA GLN A 133 -5.34 5.80 0.22
C GLN A 133 -5.78 6.68 -0.96
N ASN A 134 -6.60 6.15 -1.87
CA ASN A 134 -7.14 6.90 -3.00
C ASN A 134 -8.06 8.04 -2.56
N ASN A 135 -8.90 7.82 -1.54
CA ASN A 135 -9.77 8.86 -0.98
C ASN A 135 -8.96 9.97 -0.33
N THR A 136 -7.91 9.65 0.43
CA THR A 136 -7.02 10.62 1.05
C THR A 136 -6.26 11.43 0.00
N PHE A 137 -5.77 10.78 -1.05
CA PHE A 137 -5.11 11.45 -2.18
C PHE A 137 -6.08 12.40 -2.90
N SER A 138 -7.30 11.94 -3.22
CA SER A 138 -8.31 12.75 -3.89
C SER A 138 -8.71 13.99 -3.07
N ALA A 139 -8.90 13.83 -1.76
CA ALA A 139 -9.19 14.96 -0.86
C ALA A 139 -8.04 15.96 -0.81
N THR A 140 -6.80 15.48 -0.78
CA THR A 140 -5.60 16.33 -0.80
C THR A 140 -5.48 17.10 -2.11
N VAL A 141 -5.70 16.45 -3.26
CA VAL A 141 -5.66 17.07 -4.59
C VAL A 141 -6.76 18.14 -4.72
N VAL A 142 -7.98 17.87 -4.30
CA VAL A 142 -9.08 18.85 -4.35
C VAL A 142 -8.78 20.06 -3.48
N THR A 143 -8.32 19.85 -2.25
CA THR A 143 -7.99 20.94 -1.33
C THR A 143 -6.81 21.77 -1.86
N THR A 144 -5.80 21.13 -2.43
CA THR A 144 -4.64 21.80 -3.02
C THR A 144 -5.01 22.62 -4.24
N ASN A 145 -5.85 22.07 -5.14
CA ASN A 145 -6.36 22.80 -6.30
C ASN A 145 -7.11 24.07 -5.89
N HIS A 146 -7.94 24.02 -4.84
CA HIS A 146 -8.61 25.21 -4.31
C HIS A 146 -7.62 26.24 -3.76
N LYS A 147 -6.64 25.79 -2.99
CA LYS A 147 -5.61 26.68 -2.40
C LYS A 147 -4.69 27.33 -3.45
N ILE A 148 -4.51 26.73 -4.62
CA ILE A 148 -3.74 27.31 -5.73
C ILE A 148 -4.65 28.20 -6.60
N LYS A 149 -5.89 27.80 -6.88
CA LYS A 149 -6.81 28.54 -7.75
C LYS A 149 -7.16 29.93 -7.20
N GLN A 150 -7.33 30.09 -5.90
CA GLN A 150 -7.67 31.37 -5.29
C GLN A 150 -6.58 32.44 -5.50
N PRO A 151 -5.29 32.21 -5.15
CA PRO A 151 -4.24 33.19 -5.40
C PRO A 151 -3.99 33.42 -6.89
N LEU A 152 -4.12 32.42 -7.77
CA LEU A 152 -4.05 32.62 -9.22
C LEU A 152 -5.13 33.56 -9.72
N THR A 153 -6.35 33.48 -9.19
CA THR A 153 -7.44 34.40 -9.51
C THR A 153 -7.09 35.83 -9.06
N LEU A 154 -6.51 35.97 -7.87
CA LEU A 154 -6.07 37.28 -7.36
C LEU A 154 -4.96 37.90 -8.22
N ILE A 155 -4.00 37.11 -8.68
CA ILE A 155 -2.96 37.54 -9.63
C ILE A 155 -3.60 38.04 -10.93
N SER A 156 -4.53 37.25 -11.50
CA SER A 156 -5.21 37.59 -12.76
C SER A 156 -6.03 38.90 -12.63
N LEU A 157 -6.80 39.05 -11.57
CA LEU A 157 -7.59 40.25 -11.31
C LEU A 157 -6.70 41.47 -11.07
N SER A 158 -5.63 41.33 -10.30
CA SER A 158 -4.68 42.40 -10.04
C SER A 158 -3.94 42.86 -11.29
N SER A 159 -3.53 41.91 -12.14
CA SER A 159 -2.91 42.17 -13.44
C SER A 159 -3.87 42.92 -14.38
N ALA A 160 -5.14 42.50 -14.45
CA ALA A 160 -6.16 43.19 -15.25
C ALA A 160 -6.43 44.62 -14.74
N ALA A 161 -6.43 44.81 -13.40
CA ALA A 161 -6.58 46.13 -12.79
C ALA A 161 -5.40 47.06 -13.12
N ILE A 162 -4.16 46.56 -13.03
CA ILE A 162 -2.98 47.32 -13.43
C ILE A 162 -3.06 47.73 -14.90
N LYS A 163 -3.42 46.81 -15.80
CA LYS A 163 -3.58 47.10 -17.24
C LYS A 163 -4.63 48.18 -17.52
N ARG A 164 -5.73 48.23 -16.71
CA ARG A 164 -6.74 49.29 -16.82
C ARG A 164 -6.22 50.62 -16.31
N GLU A 165 -5.49 50.61 -15.18
CA GLU A 165 -4.93 51.83 -14.58
C GLU A 165 -3.93 52.50 -15.53
N LEU A 166 -3.08 51.70 -16.19
CA LEU A 166 -2.12 52.18 -17.18
C LEU A 166 -2.72 52.82 -18.46
N LYS A 167 -4.03 52.60 -18.73
CA LYS A 167 -4.74 53.16 -19.84
C LYS A 167 -5.43 54.50 -19.51
N LYS A 168 -5.39 54.96 -18.29
CA LYS A 168 -5.96 56.27 -17.88
C LYS A 168 -5.05 57.43 -18.23
N GLU A 169 -5.60 58.60 -18.46
CA GLU A 169 -4.85 59.83 -18.69
C GLU A 169 -3.99 60.18 -17.48
N GLU A 170 -4.52 60.01 -16.26
CA GLU A 170 -3.77 60.10 -15.00
C GLU A 170 -3.61 58.74 -14.36
N VAL A 171 -2.35 58.27 -14.29
CA VAL A 171 -2.01 56.96 -13.76
C VAL A 171 -1.70 57.09 -12.24
N SER A 172 -2.45 56.39 -11.42
CA SER A 172 -2.20 56.35 -9.97
C SER A 172 -1.13 55.31 -9.63
N ARG A 173 0.05 55.80 -9.23
CA ARG A 173 1.17 54.99 -8.80
C ARG A 173 0.79 54.12 -7.57
N ASP A 174 0.08 54.70 -6.62
CA ASP A 174 -0.33 53.98 -5.40
C ASP A 174 -1.31 52.81 -5.70
N ALA A 175 -2.24 53.03 -6.65
CA ALA A 175 -3.13 51.96 -7.10
C ALA A 175 -2.36 50.78 -7.72
N ILE A 176 -1.33 51.03 -8.51
CA ILE A 176 -0.45 50.04 -9.10
C ILE A 176 0.34 49.29 -8.03
N LEU A 177 1.02 50.03 -7.11
CA LEU A 177 1.80 49.43 -6.03
C LEU A 177 0.96 48.52 -5.14
N LYS A 178 -0.25 48.94 -4.80
CA LYS A 178 -1.20 48.08 -4.05
C LYS A 178 -1.53 46.80 -4.76
N ARG A 179 -1.71 46.82 -6.10
CA ARG A 179 -1.98 45.60 -6.88
C ARG A 179 -0.79 44.69 -7.02
N LEU A 180 0.44 45.25 -7.11
CA LEU A 180 1.68 44.49 -7.10
C LEU A 180 1.86 43.76 -5.75
N ALA A 181 1.60 44.41 -4.63
CA ALA A 181 1.66 43.77 -3.30
C ALA A 181 0.69 42.56 -3.20
N TYR A 182 -0.52 42.66 -3.79
CA TYR A 182 -1.44 41.52 -3.85
C TYR A 182 -0.88 40.36 -4.70
N ILE A 183 -0.20 40.65 -5.81
CA ILE A 183 0.43 39.62 -6.64
C ILE A 183 1.59 38.94 -5.86
N GLU A 184 2.43 39.72 -5.17
CA GLU A 184 3.53 39.18 -4.35
C GLU A 184 3.01 38.25 -3.23
N THR A 185 1.95 38.65 -2.54
CA THR A 185 1.29 37.81 -1.52
C THR A 185 0.78 36.50 -2.12
N ALA A 186 0.08 36.59 -3.25
CA ALA A 186 -0.47 35.41 -3.91
C ALA A 186 0.61 34.46 -4.43
N VAL A 187 1.72 34.96 -4.93
CA VAL A 187 2.88 34.14 -5.33
C VAL A 187 3.48 33.41 -4.14
N LYS A 188 3.61 34.11 -3.00
CA LYS A 188 4.10 33.50 -1.77
C LYS A 188 3.18 32.37 -1.29
N GLU A 189 1.86 32.58 -1.28
CA GLU A 189 0.88 31.56 -0.91
C GLU A 189 0.99 30.30 -1.79
N ILE A 190 1.14 30.47 -3.11
CA ILE A 190 1.35 29.32 -4.04
C ILE A 190 2.65 28.61 -3.71
N THR A 191 3.73 29.34 -3.48
CA THR A 191 5.04 28.76 -3.16
C THR A 191 4.97 27.95 -1.86
N ASP A 192 4.29 28.46 -0.84
CA ASP A 192 4.10 27.77 0.44
C ASP A 192 3.31 26.46 0.27
N VAL A 193 2.25 26.47 -0.55
CA VAL A 193 1.48 25.27 -0.90
C VAL A 193 2.35 24.24 -1.61
N LEU A 194 3.17 24.64 -2.60
CA LEU A 194 4.07 23.75 -3.32
C LEU A 194 5.16 23.16 -2.43
N ASN A 195 5.73 24.00 -1.53
CA ASN A 195 6.72 23.52 -0.55
C ASN A 195 6.10 22.51 0.41
N HIS A 196 4.87 22.75 0.86
CA HIS A 196 4.15 21.80 1.70
C HIS A 196 3.90 20.47 0.97
N LEU A 197 3.47 20.50 -0.30
CA LEU A 197 3.34 19.29 -1.12
C LEU A 197 4.65 18.52 -1.28
N ASN A 198 5.75 19.23 -1.50
CA ASN A 198 7.07 18.63 -1.61
C ASN A 198 7.58 18.04 -0.29
N SER A 199 7.12 18.56 0.85
CA SER A 199 7.48 18.05 2.19
C SER A 199 6.72 16.77 2.57
N ILE A 200 5.63 16.45 1.88
CA ILE A 200 4.86 15.20 2.06
C ILE A 200 5.63 14.03 1.39
N LYS A 201 6.92 13.91 1.71
CA LYS A 201 7.72 12.73 1.36
C LYS A 201 7.39 11.61 2.34
N LYS A 202 6.35 10.82 2.09
CA LYS A 202 6.25 9.49 2.66
C LYS A 202 6.67 8.46 1.61
N PRO A 203 7.51 7.48 1.98
CA PRO A 203 8.04 6.47 1.06
C PRO A 203 6.96 5.56 0.42
N ILE A 204 5.72 5.68 0.83
CA ILE A 204 4.57 4.93 0.30
C ILE A 204 4.30 5.21 -1.20
N PHE A 205 4.79 6.33 -1.74
CA PHE A 205 4.58 6.68 -3.15
C PHE A 205 5.66 6.15 -4.12
N ALA A 206 6.81 5.69 -3.63
CA ALA A 206 7.89 5.25 -4.52
C ALA A 206 7.56 3.97 -5.29
N ASP A 207 6.78 3.06 -4.71
CA ASP A 207 6.39 1.81 -5.39
C ASP A 207 5.14 1.98 -6.27
N TYR A 208 4.26 2.94 -5.96
CA TYR A 208 3.07 3.24 -6.77
C TYR A 208 3.41 3.94 -8.09
N ILE A 209 4.46 4.75 -8.11
CA ILE A 209 4.90 5.49 -9.31
C ILE A 209 5.50 4.56 -10.38
N LYS A 210 5.98 3.36 -10.02
CA LYS A 210 6.51 2.40 -10.99
C LYS A 210 5.47 1.78 -11.92
N ASN A 211 4.19 1.81 -11.57
CA ASN A 211 3.10 1.21 -12.36
C ASN A 211 2.09 2.21 -12.92
N ILE A 212 2.18 3.49 -12.60
CA ILE A 212 1.39 4.54 -13.26
C ILE A 212 2.25 5.10 -14.38
N LYS A 213 1.90 4.79 -15.64
CA LYS A 213 2.35 5.58 -16.78
C LYS A 213 1.94 7.02 -16.50
N MET A 214 2.91 7.89 -16.21
CA MET A 214 2.64 9.32 -16.20
C MET A 214 2.06 9.66 -17.56
N VAL A 215 0.91 10.34 -17.57
CA VAL A 215 0.44 11.00 -18.77
C VAL A 215 1.49 12.07 -19.07
N GLU A 216 2.39 11.79 -20.01
CA GLU A 216 3.24 12.81 -20.60
C GLU A 216 2.28 13.83 -21.21
N PHE A 217 2.28 15.03 -20.67
CA PHE A 217 1.69 16.16 -21.36
C PHE A 217 2.55 16.40 -22.61
N ASP A 218 2.03 16.02 -23.76
CA ASP A 218 2.67 16.18 -25.05
C ASP A 218 2.72 17.69 -25.37
N GLU A 219 3.82 18.36 -25.04
CA GLU A 219 4.08 19.77 -25.36
C GLU A 219 4.41 20.00 -26.86
N LYS A 220 4.10 19.03 -27.71
CA LYS A 220 4.34 19.16 -29.15
C LYS A 220 3.07 19.07 -29.96
N LYS A 221 2.27 20.15 -29.98
CA LYS A 221 1.38 20.50 -31.10
C LYS A 221 0.81 21.92 -30.98
N GLU A 222 1.68 22.92 -31.01
CA GLU A 222 1.30 24.29 -31.43
C GLU A 222 2.51 25.05 -31.97
N LYS A 223 3.07 24.53 -33.07
CA LYS A 223 3.86 25.31 -33.99
C LYS A 223 3.78 24.63 -35.34
N GLU A 224 2.75 24.96 -36.09
CA GLU A 224 2.70 24.99 -37.55
C GLU A 224 1.25 25.23 -37.99
N SER A 225 0.88 26.49 -38.10
CA SER A 225 0.03 27.01 -39.16
C SER A 225 -0.06 28.52 -39.02
N ASP A 226 0.72 29.16 -39.90
CA ASP A 226 0.63 30.55 -40.42
C ASP A 226 0.64 31.71 -39.43
#